data_a307257b56f2027fb42e597236571b19
#
_entry.id   a307257b56f2027fb42e597236571b19
#
_cell.length_a   1.000
_cell.length_b   1.000
_cell.length_c   1.000
_cell.angle_alpha   90.00
_cell.angle_beta   90.00
_cell.angle_gamma   90.00
#
_symmetry.space_group_name_H-M   'P 1'
#
loop_
_entity.id
_entity.type
_entity.pdbx_description
1 polymer ?
#
loop_
_entity_poly.entity_id
_entity_poly.type
_entity_poly.pdbx_seq_one_letter_code
_entity_poly.pdbx_strand_id
1 'polypeptide(L)'
;MSKNNKEAILYLLPAAVLFLVFYYWPLLQNIYLSVFSWNMISPNQKFVGLENFITIFSSAELIKILINTVLFVAIMLVLNFVMPYFYSFILGHLVHRWTAFYRSALFLPSTLSLAVASILFLWIYNPLAGPINIILSQFDIASPRWFKENYLVIFAICTIIGWKVFGYNLIVMLAAMVAVPKEMIEAAKLENASNWVIFKKIILPMTSSTAIYVFTITVVFGLQYVLVPVNMLTQGGPNQGSSNLVYIIYQYAFTFFKAGTSAAYAVITMVCYLIFLFVKNKYLEKKVYYEN
;
A
#
# COMPACT_ATOMS: atom_id res chain seq x y z
N MET A 1 13.00 39.66 -10.41
CA MET A 1 12.96 38.78 -9.25
C MET A 1 13.42 39.52 -8.03
N SER A 2 12.64 39.62 -6.96
CA SER A 2 13.03 40.28 -5.71
C SER A 2 14.22 39.52 -5.06
N LYS A 3 15.00 40.23 -4.22
CA LYS A 3 16.15 39.64 -3.48
C LYS A 3 15.74 38.38 -2.71
N ASN A 4 14.55 38.40 -2.10
CA ASN A 4 13.96 37.25 -1.38
C ASN A 4 13.75 36.00 -2.27
N ASN A 5 13.42 36.19 -3.56
CA ASN A 5 13.21 35.04 -4.46
C ASN A 5 14.53 34.34 -4.82
N LYS A 6 15.66 35.07 -4.90
CA LYS A 6 16.98 34.48 -5.16
C LYS A 6 17.47 33.68 -3.96
N GLU A 7 17.27 34.16 -2.76
CA GLU A 7 17.62 33.44 -1.53
C GLU A 7 16.78 32.19 -1.37
N ALA A 8 15.45 32.26 -1.61
CA ALA A 8 14.58 31.09 -1.59
C ALA A 8 15.00 30.00 -2.60
N ILE A 9 15.38 30.38 -3.83
CA ILE A 9 15.89 29.43 -4.83
C ILE A 9 17.19 28.79 -4.37
N LEU A 10 18.11 29.55 -3.76
CA LEU A 10 19.40 29.02 -3.27
C LEU A 10 19.19 27.97 -2.18
N TYR A 11 18.24 28.17 -1.25
CA TYR A 11 17.90 27.20 -0.20
C TYR A 11 17.20 25.95 -0.74
N LEU A 12 16.40 26.07 -1.80
CA LEU A 12 15.71 24.93 -2.42
C LEU A 12 16.59 24.15 -3.40
N LEU A 13 17.67 24.76 -3.91
CA LEU A 13 18.50 24.21 -4.97
C LEU A 13 19.11 22.81 -4.62
N PRO A 14 19.68 22.59 -3.43
CA PRO A 14 20.22 21.27 -3.08
C PRO A 14 19.13 20.16 -3.13
N ALA A 15 17.96 20.43 -2.58
CA ALA A 15 16.85 19.49 -2.63
C ALA A 15 16.35 19.28 -4.07
N ALA A 16 16.21 20.36 -4.85
CA ALA A 16 15.78 20.27 -6.23
C ALA A 16 16.75 19.44 -7.09
N VAL A 17 18.07 19.62 -6.92
CA VAL A 17 19.09 18.82 -7.63
C VAL A 17 18.96 17.33 -7.27
N LEU A 18 18.82 16.99 -5.99
CA LEU A 18 18.63 15.61 -5.56
C LEU A 18 17.37 14.99 -6.17
N PHE A 19 16.24 15.72 -6.17
CA PHE A 19 15.01 15.24 -6.81
C PHE A 19 15.18 15.07 -8.32
N LEU A 20 15.81 16.01 -9.02
CA LEU A 20 16.06 15.93 -10.45
C LEU A 20 16.93 14.71 -10.81
N VAL A 21 18.01 14.48 -10.07
CA VAL A 21 18.97 13.39 -10.37
C VAL A 21 18.43 12.02 -9.96
N PHE A 22 17.81 11.89 -8.79
CA PHE A 22 17.45 10.58 -8.23
C PHE A 22 15.99 10.18 -8.44
N TYR A 23 15.08 11.14 -8.78
CA TYR A 23 13.67 10.86 -9.05
C TYR A 23 13.31 11.08 -10.51
N TYR A 24 13.51 12.31 -11.00
CA TYR A 24 13.03 12.66 -12.34
C TYR A 24 13.87 12.02 -13.44
N TRP A 25 15.20 11.98 -13.27
CA TRP A 25 16.07 11.36 -14.27
C TRP A 25 15.80 9.86 -14.47
N PRO A 26 15.73 9.00 -13.43
CA PRO A 26 15.37 7.59 -13.60
C PRO A 26 13.96 7.40 -14.16
N LEU A 27 13.01 8.27 -13.81
CA LEU A 27 11.66 8.22 -14.36
C LEU A 27 11.64 8.49 -15.86
N LEU A 28 12.35 9.53 -16.31
CA LEU A 28 12.50 9.84 -17.74
C LEU A 28 13.24 8.72 -18.49
N GLN A 29 14.28 8.16 -17.89
CA GLN A 29 14.98 6.99 -18.44
C GLN A 29 14.06 5.78 -18.57
N ASN A 30 13.18 5.54 -17.60
CA ASN A 30 12.23 4.45 -17.65
C ASN A 30 11.21 4.65 -18.79
N ILE A 31 10.70 5.89 -18.97
CA ILE A 31 9.82 6.24 -20.11
C ILE A 31 10.57 6.02 -21.43
N TYR A 32 11.83 6.45 -21.53
CA TYR A 32 12.66 6.24 -22.70
C TYR A 32 12.83 4.74 -23.01
N LEU A 33 13.21 3.93 -22.02
CA LEU A 33 13.42 2.50 -22.19
C LEU A 33 12.16 1.73 -22.57
N SER A 34 10.98 2.24 -22.24
CA SER A 34 9.71 1.58 -22.55
C SER A 34 9.43 1.41 -24.05
N VAL A 35 10.08 2.22 -24.89
CA VAL A 35 9.97 2.16 -26.37
C VAL A 35 11.16 1.44 -27.02
N PHE A 36 12.04 0.84 -26.22
CA PHE A 36 13.17 0.05 -26.69
C PHE A 36 13.04 -1.41 -26.27
N SER A 37 13.65 -2.32 -27.06
CA SER A 37 13.92 -3.70 -26.66
C SER A 37 15.37 -3.77 -26.18
N TRP A 38 15.54 -4.13 -24.89
CA TRP A 38 16.87 -4.23 -24.27
C TRP A 38 16.88 -5.21 -23.11
N ASN A 39 17.99 -5.91 -22.95
CA ASN A 39 18.17 -6.94 -21.92
C ASN A 39 19.14 -6.53 -20.79
N MET A 40 19.49 -5.25 -20.69
CA MET A 40 20.47 -4.67 -19.74
C MET A 40 21.92 -5.19 -19.90
N ILE A 41 22.19 -6.15 -20.77
CA ILE A 41 23.51 -6.78 -20.96
C ILE A 41 24.12 -6.37 -22.31
N SER A 42 23.32 -6.40 -23.35
CA SER A 42 23.76 -6.02 -24.70
C SER A 42 24.08 -4.52 -24.77
N PRO A 43 25.17 -4.12 -25.42
CA PRO A 43 25.47 -2.72 -25.66
C PRO A 43 24.47 -2.04 -26.58
N ASN A 44 23.76 -2.81 -27.41
CA ASN A 44 22.80 -2.29 -28.40
C ASN A 44 21.38 -2.34 -27.87
N GLN A 45 20.72 -1.18 -27.85
CA GLN A 45 19.29 -1.03 -27.62
C GLN A 45 18.59 -0.91 -28.96
N LYS A 46 17.58 -1.76 -29.22
CA LYS A 46 16.79 -1.70 -30.47
C LYS A 46 15.53 -0.88 -30.20
N PHE A 47 15.35 0.20 -30.96
CA PHE A 47 14.09 0.96 -30.93
C PHE A 47 12.95 0.12 -31.54
N VAL A 48 11.87 -0.07 -30.78
CA VAL A 48 10.69 -0.88 -31.15
C VAL A 48 9.37 -0.08 -31.07
N GLY A 49 9.46 1.22 -30.77
CA GLY A 49 8.27 2.06 -30.65
C GLY A 49 7.29 1.53 -29.61
N LEU A 50 6.03 1.32 -30.00
CA LEU A 50 4.97 0.87 -29.09
C LEU A 50 4.81 -0.65 -29.00
N GLU A 51 5.70 -1.44 -29.57
CA GLU A 51 5.58 -2.91 -29.62
C GLU A 51 5.50 -3.54 -28.23
N ASN A 52 6.27 -3.02 -27.25
CA ASN A 52 6.18 -3.48 -25.86
C ASN A 52 4.77 -3.30 -25.29
N PHE A 53 4.15 -2.14 -25.53
CA PHE A 53 2.79 -1.86 -25.06
C PHE A 53 1.75 -2.72 -25.79
N ILE A 54 1.85 -2.89 -27.11
CA ILE A 54 0.95 -3.74 -27.91
C ILE A 54 1.01 -5.17 -27.38
N THR A 55 2.21 -5.71 -27.15
CA THR A 55 2.40 -7.05 -26.60
C THR A 55 1.75 -7.20 -25.21
N ILE A 56 1.95 -6.22 -24.33
CA ILE A 56 1.35 -6.23 -22.99
C ILE A 56 -0.17 -6.18 -23.07
N PHE A 57 -0.75 -5.26 -23.85
CA PHE A 57 -2.21 -5.11 -23.95
C PHE A 57 -2.90 -6.27 -24.67
N SER A 58 -2.17 -7.01 -25.51
CA SER A 58 -2.67 -8.23 -26.18
C SER A 58 -2.56 -9.48 -25.31
N SER A 59 -1.90 -9.40 -24.16
CA SER A 59 -1.70 -10.55 -23.28
C SER A 59 -2.86 -10.74 -22.30
N ALA A 60 -3.35 -11.99 -22.17
CA ALA A 60 -4.32 -12.35 -21.14
C ALA A 60 -3.75 -12.18 -19.70
N GLU A 61 -2.44 -12.15 -19.57
CA GLU A 61 -1.73 -11.97 -18.32
C GLU A 61 -2.01 -10.60 -17.69
N LEU A 62 -2.08 -9.52 -18.51
CA LEU A 62 -2.32 -8.17 -18.02
C LEU A 62 -3.63 -8.07 -17.24
N ILE A 63 -4.72 -8.64 -17.76
CA ILE A 63 -6.03 -8.58 -17.09
C ILE A 63 -5.96 -9.23 -15.71
N LYS A 64 -5.31 -10.38 -15.61
CA LYS A 64 -5.13 -11.08 -14.35
C LYS A 64 -4.32 -10.27 -13.34
N ILE A 65 -3.21 -9.67 -13.78
CA ILE A 65 -2.36 -8.81 -12.96
C ILE A 65 -3.13 -7.58 -12.47
N LEU A 66 -3.94 -6.95 -13.33
CA LEU A 66 -4.78 -5.81 -12.94
C LEU A 66 -5.81 -6.21 -11.89
N ILE A 67 -6.51 -7.34 -12.09
CA ILE A 67 -7.48 -7.86 -11.10
C ILE A 67 -6.78 -8.14 -9.77
N ASN A 68 -5.66 -8.84 -9.78
CA ASN A 68 -4.90 -9.12 -8.56
C ASN A 68 -4.44 -7.82 -7.87
N THR A 69 -3.98 -6.82 -8.65
CA THR A 69 -3.57 -5.51 -8.11
C THR A 69 -4.72 -4.83 -7.40
N VAL A 70 -5.92 -4.83 -8.00
CA VAL A 70 -7.13 -4.27 -7.38
C VAL A 70 -7.51 -5.05 -6.12
N LEU A 71 -7.42 -6.39 -6.13
CA LEU A 71 -7.70 -7.23 -4.97
C LEU A 71 -6.71 -6.97 -3.82
N PHE A 72 -5.40 -6.88 -4.11
CA PHE A 72 -4.41 -6.50 -3.12
C PHE A 72 -4.75 -5.16 -2.46
N VAL A 73 -5.02 -4.14 -3.28
CA VAL A 73 -5.39 -2.81 -2.77
C VAL A 73 -6.68 -2.85 -1.96
N ALA A 74 -7.71 -3.55 -2.44
CA ALA A 74 -9.00 -3.65 -1.74
C ALA A 74 -8.89 -4.32 -0.37
N ILE A 75 -8.18 -5.46 -0.29
CA ILE A 75 -7.96 -6.16 0.98
C ILE A 75 -7.10 -5.30 1.92
N MET A 76 -6.04 -4.67 1.39
CA MET A 76 -5.20 -3.77 2.16
C MET A 76 -5.97 -2.57 2.71
N LEU A 77 -6.90 -2.00 1.95
CA LEU A 77 -7.78 -0.93 2.45
C LEU A 77 -8.64 -1.40 3.62
N VAL A 78 -9.17 -2.61 3.59
CA VAL A 78 -9.91 -3.15 4.73
C VAL A 78 -8.98 -3.33 5.93
N LEU A 79 -7.85 -4.02 5.77
CA LEU A 79 -6.94 -4.39 6.86
C LEU A 79 -6.16 -3.19 7.42
N ASN A 80 -5.80 -2.21 6.59
CA ASN A 80 -4.86 -1.14 6.96
C ASN A 80 -5.41 0.28 6.86
N PHE A 81 -6.68 0.44 6.49
CA PHE A 81 -7.39 1.71 6.55
C PHE A 81 -8.63 1.59 7.42
N VAL A 82 -9.58 0.71 7.06
CA VAL A 82 -10.86 0.59 7.77
C VAL A 82 -10.65 0.09 9.20
N MET A 83 -9.95 -1.03 9.37
CA MET A 83 -9.71 -1.61 10.70
C MET A 83 -8.90 -0.67 11.62
N PRO A 84 -7.73 -0.13 11.22
CA PRO A 84 -7.00 0.82 12.06
C PRO A 84 -7.82 2.05 12.42
N TYR A 85 -8.68 2.54 11.54
CA TYR A 85 -9.56 3.68 11.80
C TYR A 85 -10.52 3.40 12.95
N PHE A 86 -11.21 2.26 12.92
CA PHE A 86 -12.09 1.85 14.02
C PHE A 86 -11.34 1.55 15.32
N TYR A 87 -10.20 0.86 15.24
CA TYR A 87 -9.39 0.59 16.43
C TYR A 87 -8.82 1.87 17.05
N SER A 88 -8.47 2.86 16.24
CA SER A 88 -8.03 4.18 16.73
C SER A 88 -9.13 4.90 17.49
N PHE A 89 -10.38 4.83 17.01
CA PHE A 89 -11.53 5.36 17.73
C PHE A 89 -11.74 4.66 19.08
N ILE A 90 -11.70 3.34 19.09
CA ILE A 90 -11.85 2.54 20.32
C ILE A 90 -10.76 2.91 21.32
N LEU A 91 -9.49 2.94 20.92
CA LEU A 91 -8.37 3.24 21.80
C LEU A 91 -8.29 4.72 22.21
N GLY A 92 -8.80 5.63 21.39
CA GLY A 92 -8.78 7.06 21.68
C GLY A 92 -9.89 7.54 22.58
N HIS A 93 -11.07 6.91 22.52
CA HIS A 93 -12.29 7.44 23.14
C HIS A 93 -13.06 6.47 24.04
N LEU A 94 -12.87 5.16 23.87
CA LEU A 94 -13.62 4.15 24.61
C LEU A 94 -12.77 3.40 25.65
N VAL A 95 -11.50 3.16 25.37
CA VAL A 95 -10.59 2.44 26.26
C VAL A 95 -9.70 3.43 26.99
N HIS A 96 -9.77 3.43 28.34
CA HIS A 96 -8.97 4.31 29.18
C HIS A 96 -7.82 3.59 29.89
N ARG A 97 -7.90 2.26 30.04
CA ARG A 97 -6.88 1.43 30.69
C ARG A 97 -6.03 0.71 29.64
N TRP A 98 -4.72 0.59 29.92
CA TRP A 98 -3.78 -0.18 29.09
C TRP A 98 -3.59 0.36 27.66
N THR A 99 -4.01 1.57 27.35
CA THR A 99 -3.89 2.16 26.00
C THR A 99 -2.45 2.19 25.51
N ALA A 100 -1.48 2.49 26.38
CA ALA A 100 -0.06 2.46 26.04
C ALA A 100 0.40 1.06 25.64
N PHE A 101 -0.03 0.03 26.38
CA PHE A 101 0.28 -1.36 26.05
C PHE A 101 -0.28 -1.76 24.68
N TYR A 102 -1.56 -1.48 24.44
CA TYR A 102 -2.17 -1.80 23.12
C TYR A 102 -1.49 -1.07 21.96
N ARG A 103 -1.16 0.21 22.14
CA ARG A 103 -0.40 0.99 21.14
C ARG A 103 0.94 0.34 20.84
N SER A 104 1.72 0.00 21.86
CA SER A 104 3.03 -0.63 21.71
C SER A 104 2.94 -2.02 21.09
N ALA A 105 2.02 -2.86 21.54
CA ALA A 105 1.85 -4.21 21.05
C ALA A 105 1.42 -4.23 19.56
N LEU A 106 0.49 -3.35 19.17
CA LEU A 106 0.03 -3.26 17.77
C LEU A 106 1.06 -2.57 16.87
N PHE A 107 1.92 -1.71 17.41
CA PHE A 107 2.97 -1.05 16.64
C PHE A 107 4.22 -1.93 16.45
N LEU A 108 4.51 -2.83 17.38
CA LEU A 108 5.71 -3.67 17.38
C LEU A 108 5.99 -4.36 16.03
N PRO A 109 5.00 -4.96 15.32
CA PRO A 109 5.25 -5.57 14.02
C PRO A 109 5.80 -4.62 12.97
N SER A 110 5.50 -3.33 13.06
CA SER A 110 5.96 -2.34 12.09
C SER A 110 7.49 -2.15 12.08
N THR A 111 8.16 -2.53 13.17
CA THR A 111 9.63 -2.44 13.29
C THR A 111 10.37 -3.56 12.54
N LEU A 112 9.69 -4.65 12.21
CA LEU A 112 10.27 -5.77 11.48
C LEU A 112 10.39 -5.47 9.99
N SER A 113 11.38 -6.06 9.31
CA SER A 113 11.42 -6.03 7.85
C SER A 113 10.34 -6.93 7.25
N LEU A 114 9.89 -6.60 6.03
CA LEU A 114 8.92 -7.46 5.31
C LEU A 114 9.49 -8.86 5.02
N ALA A 115 10.80 -8.96 4.81
CA ALA A 115 11.44 -10.25 4.59
C ALA A 115 11.33 -11.14 5.83
N VAL A 116 11.63 -10.61 7.02
CA VAL A 116 11.47 -11.35 8.29
C VAL A 116 10.01 -11.70 8.53
N ALA A 117 9.08 -10.77 8.32
CA ALA A 117 7.65 -11.04 8.42
C ALA A 117 7.22 -12.16 7.46
N SER A 118 7.72 -12.17 6.22
CA SER A 118 7.40 -13.21 5.23
C SER A 118 7.86 -14.60 5.69
N ILE A 119 9.08 -14.72 6.23
CA ILE A 119 9.61 -15.99 6.75
C ILE A 119 8.81 -16.46 7.98
N LEU A 120 8.47 -15.54 8.88
CA LEU A 120 7.64 -15.84 10.05
C LEU A 120 6.28 -16.42 9.63
N PHE A 121 5.63 -15.78 8.67
CA PHE A 121 4.33 -16.26 8.18
C PHE A 121 4.43 -17.52 7.31
N LEU A 122 5.56 -17.79 6.67
CA LEU A 122 5.80 -19.09 6.02
C LEU A 122 5.69 -20.24 7.03
N TRP A 123 6.19 -20.02 8.26
CA TRP A 123 6.03 -20.98 9.34
C TRP A 123 4.59 -20.99 9.89
N ILE A 124 4.00 -19.82 10.15
CA ILE A 124 2.62 -19.69 10.68
C ILE A 124 1.60 -20.37 9.77
N TYR A 125 1.76 -20.22 8.45
CA TYR A 125 0.89 -20.80 7.44
C TYR A 125 1.32 -22.19 6.94
N ASN A 126 2.29 -22.84 7.62
CA ASN A 126 2.71 -24.18 7.24
C ASN A 126 1.54 -25.17 7.31
N PRO A 127 1.20 -25.90 6.22
CA PRO A 127 0.03 -26.77 6.20
C PRO A 127 0.09 -27.93 7.19
N LEU A 128 1.31 -28.38 7.58
CA LEU A 128 1.50 -29.57 8.44
C LEU A 128 1.63 -29.19 9.93
N ALA A 129 2.36 -28.14 10.23
CA ALA A 129 2.75 -27.82 11.61
C ALA A 129 2.55 -26.32 11.97
N GLY A 130 1.93 -25.53 11.10
CA GLY A 130 1.68 -24.12 11.35
C GLY A 130 0.60 -23.89 12.40
N PRO A 131 0.81 -22.93 13.33
CA PRO A 131 -0.14 -22.64 14.42
C PRO A 131 -1.58 -22.43 13.93
N ILE A 132 -1.76 -21.72 12.81
CA ILE A 132 -3.12 -21.48 12.27
C ILE A 132 -3.77 -22.79 11.83
N ASN A 133 -3.04 -23.67 11.14
CA ASN A 133 -3.59 -24.92 10.68
C ASN A 133 -3.85 -25.91 11.83
N ILE A 134 -3.04 -25.87 12.89
CA ILE A 134 -3.31 -26.62 14.12
C ILE A 134 -4.61 -26.15 14.78
N ILE A 135 -4.85 -24.84 14.83
CA ILE A 135 -6.12 -24.31 15.36
C ILE A 135 -7.29 -24.73 14.46
N LEU A 136 -7.17 -24.60 13.14
CA LEU A 136 -8.22 -24.99 12.19
C LEU A 136 -8.58 -26.48 12.30
N SER A 137 -7.59 -27.35 12.52
CA SER A 137 -7.83 -28.79 12.68
C SER A 137 -8.65 -29.13 13.93
N GLN A 138 -8.61 -28.29 14.99
CA GLN A 138 -9.46 -28.48 16.17
C GLN A 138 -10.96 -28.23 15.88
N PHE A 139 -11.27 -27.54 14.78
CA PHE A 139 -12.62 -27.30 14.30
C PHE A 139 -12.99 -28.17 13.09
N ASP A 140 -12.25 -29.25 12.83
CA ASP A 140 -12.41 -30.13 11.66
C ASP A 140 -12.33 -29.41 10.31
N ILE A 141 -11.64 -28.25 10.27
CA ILE A 141 -11.42 -27.50 9.03
C ILE A 141 -10.12 -28.01 8.38
N ALA A 142 -10.23 -28.46 7.12
CA ALA A 142 -9.07 -28.91 6.35
C ALA A 142 -8.03 -27.79 6.21
N SER A 143 -6.75 -28.14 6.38
CA SER A 143 -5.64 -27.21 6.30
C SER A 143 -5.52 -26.55 4.91
N PRO A 144 -5.78 -25.25 4.76
CA PRO A 144 -5.66 -24.57 3.46
C PRO A 144 -4.20 -24.53 3.01
N ARG A 145 -4.00 -24.60 1.70
CA ARG A 145 -2.68 -24.41 1.09
C ARG A 145 -2.47 -22.92 0.78
N TRP A 146 -2.28 -22.12 1.81
CA TRP A 146 -2.27 -20.64 1.81
C TRP A 146 -1.56 -19.99 0.62
N PHE A 147 -0.42 -20.54 0.18
CA PHE A 147 0.39 -19.97 -0.91
C PHE A 147 0.22 -20.73 -2.24
N LYS A 148 -0.64 -21.75 -2.33
CA LYS A 148 -0.80 -22.58 -3.52
C LYS A 148 -2.20 -22.51 -4.15
N GLU A 149 -3.13 -21.78 -3.53
CA GLU A 149 -4.50 -21.63 -4.02
C GLU A 149 -4.72 -20.20 -4.51
N ASN A 150 -5.39 -20.08 -5.68
CA ASN A 150 -5.76 -18.78 -6.24
C ASN A 150 -6.64 -18.00 -5.24
N TYR A 151 -6.51 -16.68 -5.21
CA TYR A 151 -7.17 -15.74 -4.30
C TYR A 151 -6.77 -15.89 -2.82
N LEU A 152 -6.64 -17.12 -2.30
CA LEU A 152 -6.17 -17.36 -0.94
C LEU A 152 -4.73 -16.85 -0.76
N VAL A 153 -3.89 -17.01 -1.77
CA VAL A 153 -2.52 -16.48 -1.79
C VAL A 153 -2.48 -14.96 -1.65
N ILE A 154 -3.41 -14.24 -2.28
CA ILE A 154 -3.53 -12.78 -2.16
C ILE A 154 -3.89 -12.41 -0.72
N PHE A 155 -4.88 -13.09 -0.15
CA PHE A 155 -5.29 -12.88 1.24
C PHE A 155 -4.15 -13.17 2.22
N ALA A 156 -3.43 -14.28 2.05
CA ALA A 156 -2.28 -14.65 2.89
C ALA A 156 -1.17 -13.58 2.84
N ILE A 157 -0.85 -13.07 1.65
CA ILE A 157 0.15 -12.01 1.48
C ILE A 157 -0.35 -10.70 2.10
N CYS A 158 -1.62 -10.34 1.89
CA CYS A 158 -2.21 -9.15 2.51
C CYS A 158 -2.21 -9.21 4.03
N THR A 159 -2.38 -10.38 4.64
CA THR A 159 -2.30 -10.50 6.10
C THR A 159 -0.88 -10.30 6.63
N ILE A 160 0.15 -10.74 5.92
CA ILE A 160 1.56 -10.47 6.26
C ILE A 160 1.83 -8.97 6.27
N ILE A 161 1.48 -8.31 5.16
CA ILE A 161 1.69 -6.86 5.02
C ILE A 161 0.80 -6.10 6.01
N GLY A 162 -0.46 -6.54 6.13
CA GLY A 162 -1.45 -5.96 7.02
C GLY A 162 -0.98 -5.98 8.47
N TRP A 163 -0.54 -7.11 8.96
CA TRP A 163 0.01 -7.25 10.31
C TRP A 163 1.19 -6.30 10.56
N LYS A 164 2.09 -6.15 9.58
CA LYS A 164 3.23 -5.25 9.68
C LYS A 164 2.82 -3.77 9.69
N VAL A 165 1.91 -3.36 8.83
CA VAL A 165 1.59 -1.94 8.60
C VAL A 165 0.50 -1.42 9.52
N PHE A 166 -0.34 -2.30 10.06
CA PHE A 166 -1.50 -1.96 10.88
C PHE A 166 -1.22 -0.92 11.96
N GLY A 167 -0.18 -1.17 12.75
CA GLY A 167 0.17 -0.32 13.88
C GLY A 167 0.62 1.09 13.48
N TYR A 168 1.31 1.22 12.36
CA TYR A 168 1.71 2.53 11.85
C TYR A 168 0.47 3.38 11.51
N ASN A 169 -0.46 2.83 10.73
CA ASN A 169 -1.68 3.53 10.35
C ASN A 169 -2.58 3.81 11.56
N LEU A 170 -2.63 2.87 12.51
CA LEU A 170 -3.36 3.05 13.77
C LEU A 170 -2.82 4.24 14.57
N ILE A 171 -1.51 4.37 14.74
CA ILE A 171 -0.92 5.49 15.50
C ILE A 171 -1.17 6.83 14.81
N VAL A 172 -1.03 6.89 13.48
CA VAL A 172 -1.29 8.12 12.72
C VAL A 172 -2.75 8.56 12.87
N MET A 173 -3.69 7.63 12.73
CA MET A 173 -5.12 7.92 12.87
C MET A 173 -5.49 8.26 14.32
N LEU A 174 -4.91 7.56 15.28
CA LEU A 174 -5.13 7.81 16.70
C LEU A 174 -4.66 9.22 17.10
N ALA A 175 -3.53 9.67 16.59
CA ALA A 175 -3.03 11.01 16.84
C ALA A 175 -4.02 12.08 16.34
N ALA A 176 -4.57 11.90 15.14
CA ALA A 176 -5.59 12.79 14.60
C ALA A 176 -6.88 12.78 15.43
N MET A 177 -7.32 11.60 15.91
CA MET A 177 -8.55 11.49 16.71
C MET A 177 -8.40 12.10 18.10
N VAL A 178 -7.23 11.98 18.72
CA VAL A 178 -6.95 12.57 20.05
C VAL A 178 -6.79 14.10 19.96
N ALA A 179 -6.47 14.63 18.77
CA ALA A 179 -6.39 16.08 18.53
C ALA A 179 -7.77 16.76 18.42
N VAL A 180 -8.86 16.01 18.25
CA VAL A 180 -10.21 16.55 18.25
C VAL A 180 -10.52 17.20 19.60
N PRO A 181 -11.02 18.48 19.66
CA PRO A 181 -11.31 19.16 20.90
C PRO A 181 -12.27 18.38 21.80
N LYS A 182 -11.86 18.18 23.04
CA LYS A 182 -12.66 17.39 24.03
C LYS A 182 -14.00 18.04 24.31
N GLU A 183 -14.05 19.36 24.29
CA GLU A 183 -15.23 20.17 24.54
C GLU A 183 -16.37 19.81 23.58
N MET A 184 -16.05 19.54 22.29
CA MET A 184 -17.04 19.12 21.31
C MET A 184 -17.63 17.74 21.64
N ILE A 185 -16.79 16.82 22.11
CA ILE A 185 -17.19 15.46 22.47
C ILE A 185 -18.02 15.48 23.76
N GLU A 186 -17.64 16.30 24.74
CA GLU A 186 -18.35 16.46 26.00
C GLU A 186 -19.70 17.12 25.80
N ALA A 187 -19.79 18.18 24.99
CA ALA A 187 -21.05 18.81 24.59
C ALA A 187 -22.02 17.81 23.94
N ALA A 188 -21.54 17.01 23.00
CA ALA A 188 -22.35 15.98 22.38
C ALA A 188 -22.83 14.90 23.36
N LYS A 189 -22.00 14.54 24.35
CA LYS A 189 -22.39 13.61 25.43
C LYS A 189 -23.46 14.19 26.35
N LEU A 190 -23.39 15.50 26.65
CA LEU A 190 -24.42 16.20 27.43
C LEU A 190 -25.80 16.17 26.70
N GLU A 191 -25.76 16.20 25.37
CA GLU A 191 -26.97 16.02 24.54
C GLU A 191 -27.39 14.54 24.35
N ASN A 192 -26.82 13.62 25.12
CA ASN A 192 -27.07 12.17 25.04
C ASN A 192 -26.76 11.56 23.67
N ALA A 193 -25.79 12.13 22.90
CA ALA A 193 -25.37 11.55 21.64
C ALA A 193 -24.63 10.21 21.87
N SER A 194 -25.01 9.18 21.11
CA SER A 194 -24.34 7.89 21.17
C SER A 194 -22.90 7.98 20.62
N ASN A 195 -22.01 7.07 21.05
CA ASN A 195 -20.62 7.00 20.56
C ASN A 195 -20.54 6.90 19.03
N TRP A 196 -21.52 6.24 18.39
CA TRP A 196 -21.60 6.14 16.94
C TRP A 196 -21.95 7.48 16.27
N VAL A 197 -22.81 8.26 16.90
CA VAL A 197 -23.14 9.63 16.42
C VAL A 197 -21.93 10.54 16.56
N ILE A 198 -21.24 10.50 17.70
CA ILE A 198 -19.98 11.23 17.93
C ILE A 198 -18.94 10.84 16.88
N PHE A 199 -18.74 9.55 16.65
CA PHE A 199 -17.81 9.05 15.64
C PHE A 199 -18.16 9.61 14.25
N LYS A 200 -19.42 9.44 13.80
CA LYS A 200 -19.84 9.78 12.44
C LYS A 200 -19.94 11.28 12.17
N LYS A 201 -20.42 12.07 13.17
CA LYS A 201 -20.73 13.49 12.98
C LYS A 201 -19.63 14.43 13.44
N ILE A 202 -18.73 14.01 14.33
CA ILE A 202 -17.66 14.86 14.89
C ILE A 202 -16.29 14.34 14.46
N ILE A 203 -15.94 13.11 14.86
CA ILE A 203 -14.58 12.60 14.69
C ILE A 203 -14.25 12.36 13.23
N LEU A 204 -15.12 11.68 12.47
CA LEU A 204 -14.88 11.34 11.08
C LEU A 204 -14.71 12.59 10.18
N PRO A 205 -15.54 13.65 10.27
CA PRO A 205 -15.28 14.88 9.53
C PRO A 205 -13.97 15.57 9.93
N MET A 206 -13.72 15.73 11.23
CA MET A 206 -12.55 16.46 11.74
C MET A 206 -11.22 15.74 11.46
N THR A 207 -11.23 14.41 11.35
CA THR A 207 -10.03 13.61 11.02
C THR A 207 -9.93 13.29 9.53
N SER A 208 -10.79 13.87 8.68
CA SER A 208 -10.91 13.53 7.25
C SER A 208 -9.61 13.76 6.47
N SER A 209 -8.84 14.81 6.77
CA SER A 209 -7.54 15.08 6.13
C SER A 209 -6.54 13.94 6.38
N THR A 210 -6.40 13.51 7.63
CA THR A 210 -5.55 12.36 8.01
C THR A 210 -6.10 11.06 7.42
N ALA A 211 -7.41 10.88 7.41
CA ALA A 211 -8.03 9.69 6.81
C ALA A 211 -7.70 9.58 5.31
N ILE A 212 -7.77 10.67 4.55
CA ILE A 212 -7.39 10.67 3.12
C ILE A 212 -5.89 10.42 2.93
N TYR A 213 -5.05 10.95 3.80
CA TYR A 213 -3.62 10.64 3.78
C TYR A 213 -3.39 9.14 3.98
N VAL A 214 -3.95 8.53 5.04
CA VAL A 214 -3.78 7.09 5.33
C VAL A 214 -4.43 6.23 4.25
N PHE A 215 -5.57 6.63 3.70
CA PHE A 215 -6.16 5.96 2.54
C PHE A 215 -5.18 5.94 1.36
N THR A 216 -4.60 7.08 1.01
CA THR A 216 -3.66 7.20 -0.12
C THR A 216 -2.40 6.37 0.09
N ILE A 217 -1.78 6.44 1.28
CA ILE A 217 -0.58 5.67 1.59
C ILE A 217 -0.86 4.16 1.63
N THR A 218 -2.06 3.75 2.06
CA THR A 218 -2.47 2.34 2.06
C THR A 218 -2.59 1.79 0.64
N VAL A 219 -3.08 2.56 -0.32
CA VAL A 219 -3.07 2.17 -1.74
C VAL A 219 -1.63 1.97 -2.24
N VAL A 220 -0.71 2.87 -1.90
CA VAL A 220 0.71 2.74 -2.24
C VAL A 220 1.31 1.48 -1.61
N PHE A 221 1.01 1.17 -0.35
CA PHE A 221 1.48 -0.05 0.31
C PHE A 221 0.92 -1.31 -0.34
N GLY A 222 -0.35 -1.31 -0.77
CA GLY A 222 -0.95 -2.41 -1.53
C GLY A 222 -0.31 -2.65 -2.90
N LEU A 223 0.39 -1.66 -3.44
CA LEU A 223 1.17 -1.80 -4.67
C LEU A 223 2.60 -2.25 -4.40
N GLN A 224 3.33 -1.56 -3.52
CA GLN A 224 4.78 -1.70 -3.36
C GLN A 224 5.18 -2.80 -2.38
N TYR A 225 4.49 -2.94 -1.25
CA TYR A 225 4.88 -3.89 -0.21
C TYR A 225 4.60 -5.34 -0.58
N VAL A 226 3.78 -5.57 -1.61
CA VAL A 226 3.51 -6.90 -2.19
C VAL A 226 4.76 -7.52 -2.79
N LEU A 227 5.71 -6.72 -3.30
CA LEU A 227 6.90 -7.21 -3.99
C LEU A 227 7.71 -8.20 -3.15
N VAL A 228 8.03 -7.87 -1.90
CA VAL A 228 8.91 -8.69 -1.06
C VAL A 228 8.28 -10.04 -0.70
N PRO A 229 7.05 -10.12 -0.14
CA PRO A 229 6.42 -11.41 0.15
C PRO A 229 6.18 -12.24 -1.10
N VAL A 230 5.75 -11.64 -2.22
CA VAL A 230 5.53 -12.38 -3.48
C VAL A 230 6.84 -12.97 -3.99
N ASN A 231 7.91 -12.18 -4.03
CA ASN A 231 9.19 -12.67 -4.52
C ASN A 231 9.76 -13.80 -3.65
N MET A 232 9.60 -13.72 -2.32
CA MET A 232 10.14 -14.70 -1.39
C MET A 232 9.32 -15.98 -1.27
N LEU A 233 7.98 -15.87 -1.31
CA LEU A 233 7.09 -16.97 -0.93
C LEU A 233 6.46 -17.68 -2.12
N THR A 234 6.16 -16.96 -3.20
CA THR A 234 5.32 -17.49 -4.28
C THR A 234 5.90 -17.30 -5.67
N GLN A 235 6.82 -16.35 -5.85
CA GLN A 235 7.39 -15.98 -7.15
C GLN A 235 6.31 -15.72 -8.22
N GLY A 236 5.21 -15.05 -7.81
CA GLY A 236 4.06 -14.78 -8.67
C GLY A 236 3.02 -15.90 -8.74
N GLY A 237 3.34 -17.11 -8.24
CA GLY A 237 2.46 -18.28 -8.31
C GLY A 237 1.25 -18.23 -7.36
N PRO A 238 0.31 -19.18 -7.53
CA PRO A 238 0.16 -20.12 -8.65
C PRO A 238 -0.34 -19.40 -9.92
N ASN A 239 0.18 -19.76 -11.08
CA ASN A 239 -0.25 -19.22 -12.39
C ASN A 239 -0.42 -17.70 -12.41
N GLN A 240 0.57 -16.92 -11.97
CA GLN A 240 0.49 -15.46 -11.77
C GLN A 240 -0.62 -15.02 -10.78
N GLY A 241 -1.09 -15.93 -9.93
CA GLY A 241 -2.19 -15.66 -8.98
C GLY A 241 -1.84 -14.70 -7.85
N SER A 242 -0.55 -14.52 -7.55
CA SER A 242 -0.05 -13.55 -6.58
C SER A 242 0.70 -12.37 -7.21
N SER A 243 0.83 -12.34 -8.55
CA SER A 243 1.48 -11.23 -9.23
C SER A 243 0.62 -9.97 -9.23
N ASN A 244 1.25 -8.83 -8.99
CA ASN A 244 0.66 -7.50 -9.16
C ASN A 244 1.52 -6.66 -10.13
N LEU A 245 1.09 -5.45 -10.43
CA LEU A 245 1.81 -4.56 -11.35
C LEU A 245 3.26 -4.30 -10.94
N VAL A 246 3.57 -4.20 -9.65
CA VAL A 246 4.94 -3.93 -9.18
C VAL A 246 5.80 -5.20 -9.24
N TYR A 247 5.24 -6.36 -8.90
CA TYR A 247 5.98 -7.61 -9.01
C TYR A 247 6.31 -7.97 -10.45
N ILE A 248 5.39 -7.76 -11.40
CA ILE A 248 5.63 -8.06 -12.81
C ILE A 248 6.73 -7.18 -13.41
N ILE A 249 6.82 -5.90 -13.01
CA ILE A 249 7.94 -5.01 -13.37
C ILE A 249 9.26 -5.64 -12.95
N TYR A 250 9.35 -6.05 -11.69
CA TYR A 250 10.54 -6.72 -11.15
C TYR A 250 10.87 -8.00 -11.92
N GLN A 251 9.88 -8.85 -12.18
CA GLN A 251 10.05 -10.13 -12.86
C GLN A 251 10.57 -9.94 -14.29
N TYR A 252 9.99 -9.01 -15.06
CA TYR A 252 10.48 -8.72 -16.41
C TYR A 252 11.89 -8.11 -16.41
N ALA A 253 12.21 -7.24 -15.45
CA ALA A 253 13.54 -6.64 -15.36
C ALA A 253 14.61 -7.66 -14.96
N PHE A 254 14.42 -8.36 -13.85
CA PHE A 254 15.47 -9.10 -13.15
C PHE A 254 15.42 -10.62 -13.31
N THR A 255 14.27 -11.18 -13.72
CA THR A 255 14.15 -12.63 -13.96
C THR A 255 14.20 -12.93 -15.46
N PHE A 256 13.47 -12.17 -16.26
CA PHE A 256 13.40 -12.38 -17.71
C PHE A 256 14.37 -11.53 -18.52
N PHE A 257 15.06 -10.57 -17.89
CA PHE A 257 16.00 -9.66 -18.54
C PHE A 257 15.40 -8.94 -19.76
N LYS A 258 14.16 -8.50 -19.65
CA LYS A 258 13.42 -7.75 -20.68
C LYS A 258 13.13 -6.32 -20.17
N ALA A 259 14.19 -5.49 -20.12
CA ALA A 259 14.13 -4.15 -19.54
C ALA A 259 13.10 -3.25 -20.23
N GLY A 260 12.98 -3.32 -21.55
CA GLY A 260 11.99 -2.52 -22.29
C GLY A 260 10.55 -2.87 -21.91
N THR A 261 10.23 -4.17 -21.83
CA THR A 261 8.90 -4.63 -21.41
C THR A 261 8.62 -4.28 -19.94
N SER A 262 9.64 -4.43 -19.06
CA SER A 262 9.54 -3.99 -17.66
C SER A 262 9.24 -2.49 -17.56
N ALA A 263 9.96 -1.67 -18.33
CA ALA A 263 9.77 -0.23 -18.38
C ALA A 263 8.37 0.14 -18.89
N ALA A 264 7.84 -0.58 -19.88
CA ALA A 264 6.47 -0.38 -20.35
C ALA A 264 5.43 -0.70 -19.27
N TYR A 265 5.58 -1.80 -18.50
CA TYR A 265 4.73 -2.08 -17.34
C TYR A 265 4.83 -1.00 -16.26
N ALA A 266 6.03 -0.44 -16.02
CA ALA A 266 6.21 0.65 -15.07
C ALA A 266 5.50 1.94 -15.52
N VAL A 267 5.53 2.27 -16.82
CA VAL A 267 4.77 3.39 -17.39
C VAL A 267 3.26 3.15 -17.24
N ILE A 268 2.75 1.95 -17.51
CA ILE A 268 1.33 1.59 -17.31
C ILE A 268 0.97 1.77 -15.83
N THR A 269 1.80 1.28 -14.91
CA THR A 269 1.57 1.42 -13.46
C THR A 269 1.54 2.88 -13.04
N MET A 270 2.45 3.70 -13.57
CA MET A 270 2.48 5.15 -13.31
C MET A 270 1.19 5.82 -13.80
N VAL A 271 0.72 5.50 -15.00
CA VAL A 271 -0.53 6.06 -15.55
C VAL A 271 -1.73 5.64 -14.70
N CYS A 272 -1.83 4.37 -14.31
CA CYS A 272 -2.89 3.88 -13.42
C CYS A 272 -2.90 4.64 -12.08
N TYR A 273 -1.71 4.89 -11.50
CA TYR A 273 -1.59 5.62 -10.24
C TYR A 273 -1.94 7.11 -10.41
N LEU A 274 -1.54 7.74 -11.51
CA LEU A 274 -1.92 9.14 -11.80
C LEU A 274 -3.43 9.28 -11.98
N ILE A 275 -4.09 8.33 -12.67
CA ILE A 275 -5.55 8.30 -12.78
C ILE A 275 -6.19 8.17 -11.40
N PHE A 276 -5.68 7.25 -10.55
CA PHE A 276 -6.16 7.12 -9.18
C PHE A 276 -6.02 8.42 -8.40
N LEU A 277 -4.87 9.10 -8.44
CA LEU A 277 -4.64 10.38 -7.77
C LEU A 277 -5.59 11.46 -8.29
N PHE A 278 -5.79 11.54 -9.61
CA PHE A 278 -6.72 12.50 -10.20
C PHE A 278 -8.16 12.28 -9.72
N VAL A 279 -8.62 11.02 -9.72
CA VAL A 279 -9.96 10.66 -9.23
C VAL A 279 -10.08 10.96 -7.73
N LYS A 280 -9.08 10.57 -6.93
CA LYS A 280 -9.04 10.85 -5.50
C LYS A 280 -9.14 12.35 -5.22
N ASN A 281 -8.32 13.18 -5.86
CA ASN A 281 -8.30 14.63 -5.66
C ASN A 281 -9.65 15.27 -6.08
N LYS A 282 -10.20 14.83 -7.20
CA LYS A 282 -11.48 15.38 -7.70
C LYS A 282 -12.68 15.09 -6.77
N TYR A 283 -12.74 13.89 -6.17
CA TYR A 283 -13.93 13.42 -5.45
C TYR A 283 -13.77 13.38 -3.94
N LEU A 284 -12.59 13.05 -3.42
CA LEU A 284 -12.37 12.90 -1.98
C LEU A 284 -11.85 14.18 -1.34
N GLU A 285 -10.92 14.87 -1.95
CA GLU A 285 -10.27 16.05 -1.37
C GLU A 285 -11.22 17.24 -1.21
N LYS A 286 -12.24 17.36 -2.07
CA LYS A 286 -13.30 18.39 -1.95
C LYS A 286 -14.19 18.22 -0.71
N LYS A 287 -14.19 17.05 -0.08
CA LYS A 287 -15.00 16.75 1.12
C LYS A 287 -14.20 16.81 2.42
N VAL A 288 -12.94 17.21 2.33
CA VAL A 288 -12.07 17.32 3.52
C VAL A 288 -12.43 18.57 4.30
N TYR A 289 -12.58 18.40 5.59
CA TYR A 289 -12.70 19.50 6.53
C TYR A 289 -11.28 20.05 6.80
N TYR A 290 -11.03 21.28 6.40
CA TYR A 290 -9.84 22.03 6.79
C TYR A 290 -10.28 23.04 7.85
N GLU A 291 -9.67 23.01 9.03
CA GLU A 291 -9.75 24.12 9.98
C GLU A 291 -9.05 25.32 9.35
N ASN A 292 -9.85 26.35 8.95
CA ASN A 292 -9.34 27.64 8.51
C ASN A 292 -9.14 28.55 9.72
#